data_de49598e89f3d614bdca2adac026f2e3
#
_entry.id   de49598e89f3d614bdca2adac026f2e3
#
_cell.length_a   1.000
_cell.length_b   1.000
_cell.length_c   1.000
_cell.angle_alpha   90.00
_cell.angle_beta   90.00
_cell.angle_gamma   90.00
#
_symmetry.space_group_name_H-M   'P 1'
#
loop_
_entity.id
_entity.type
_entity.pdbx_description
1 polymer ?
#
loop_
_entity_poly.entity_id
_entity_poly.type
_entity_poly.pdbx_seq_one_letter_code
_entity_poly.pdbx_strand_id
1 'polypeptide(L)'
;MTLARLHCLRTLACWLALSFVVSVFSPVFSATTNAQEAEAARSVPDATKPRPTEVTNPAVIEFYGEIDGKLTMYFKNRFAQAKESGADLLIIEIDSPGGLKIESLEMARMLRDCDWAYTIAIINNEAISGGALVSIGCDEIQIDPNAKFGDSGEIGFDSEEWAWRLIEPKIESYLSRDARDLAESKGRPADLAEAMVDKDLLVYRLPPEGDDKAKFKSVRVDDANKPDPPWVLVEESKAERFLTMSGQRTVELEMGQGSLSTRKALADEFKFALKDLRVYRLTTTDSAVFFLNMPLITGILVLAGLVAFYFEMSAPGLGIGGLIAGLCAVLFFWSKFLGGTSGWLEVILFLAGVIFIFTEVFIIPGFGVPGITGLALLLASAILASQEFVIPQTANQWDQTLTTSLVMLGTGVGFLACAALISKQMGSLPIFNRMVLAPPPLKEDDLPENKKGKDGKPLAAQYPTVSIGDWGHAESLLRPAGRAKFAGRSFDVISDGSFVEAGTQVRVVKIQGTVITVAEIDEPNIG
;
A
#
# COMPACT_ATOMS: atom_id res chain seq x y z
N MET A 1 48.23 -1.14 1.96
CA MET A 1 47.38 -1.94 2.89
C MET A 1 45.90 -1.56 2.87
N THR A 2 45.45 -0.61 2.09
CA THR A 2 44.08 -0.07 2.09
C THR A 2 43.12 -0.72 1.06
N LEU A 3 43.60 -1.11 -0.11
CA LEU A 3 42.75 -1.70 -1.16
C LEU A 3 42.28 -3.16 -0.85
N ALA A 4 43.12 -3.97 -0.21
CA ALA A 4 42.76 -5.34 0.16
C ALA A 4 41.69 -5.40 1.28
N ARG A 5 41.69 -4.44 2.23
CA ARG A 5 40.66 -4.33 3.28
C ARG A 5 39.30 -3.89 2.71
N LEU A 6 39.29 -3.01 1.72
CA LEU A 6 38.07 -2.59 1.01
C LEU A 6 37.45 -3.75 0.20
N HIS A 7 38.28 -4.59 -0.42
CA HIS A 7 37.78 -5.77 -1.16
C HIS A 7 37.18 -6.82 -0.22
N CYS A 8 37.82 -7.06 0.93
CA CYS A 8 37.33 -8.00 1.95
C CYS A 8 36.02 -7.53 2.61
N LEU A 9 35.86 -6.22 2.87
CA LEU A 9 34.64 -5.63 3.38
C LEU A 9 33.49 -5.71 2.34
N ARG A 10 33.78 -5.49 1.06
CA ARG A 10 32.81 -5.65 -0.05
C ARG A 10 32.31 -7.08 -0.17
N THR A 11 33.22 -8.06 -0.15
CA THR A 11 32.82 -9.48 -0.23
C THR A 11 32.04 -9.93 1.00
N LEU A 12 32.40 -9.47 2.20
CA LEU A 12 31.68 -9.78 3.43
C LEU A 12 30.26 -9.15 3.43
N ALA A 13 30.12 -7.90 2.98
CA ALA A 13 28.82 -7.23 2.87
C ALA A 13 27.92 -7.92 1.83
N CYS A 14 28.48 -8.38 0.69
CA CYS A 14 27.77 -9.16 -0.31
C CYS A 14 27.27 -10.51 0.24
N TRP A 15 28.11 -11.22 1.02
CA TRP A 15 27.74 -12.49 1.64
C TRP A 15 26.68 -12.32 2.71
N LEU A 16 26.76 -11.27 3.53
CA LEU A 16 25.76 -10.95 4.55
C LEU A 16 24.43 -10.55 3.91
N ALA A 17 24.44 -9.75 2.83
CA ALA A 17 23.24 -9.38 2.10
C ALA A 17 22.55 -10.61 1.46
N LEU A 18 23.33 -11.48 0.81
CA LEU A 18 22.82 -12.70 0.19
C LEU A 18 22.28 -13.68 1.23
N SER A 19 22.97 -13.85 2.36
CA SER A 19 22.54 -14.72 3.47
C SER A 19 21.27 -14.21 4.13
N PHE A 20 21.12 -12.89 4.28
CA PHE A 20 19.92 -12.28 4.84
C PHE A 20 18.71 -12.47 3.91
N VAL A 21 18.86 -12.23 2.60
CA VAL A 21 17.80 -12.48 1.62
C VAL A 21 17.40 -13.95 1.63
N VAL A 22 18.34 -14.88 1.61
CA VAL A 22 18.06 -16.33 1.63
C VAL A 22 17.39 -16.75 2.95
N SER A 23 17.80 -16.23 4.10
CA SER A 23 17.19 -16.58 5.39
C SER A 23 15.81 -15.97 5.61
N VAL A 24 15.51 -14.80 5.06
CA VAL A 24 14.19 -14.17 5.14
C VAL A 24 13.19 -14.87 4.21
N PHE A 25 13.62 -15.35 3.04
CA PHE A 25 12.75 -16.01 2.07
C PHE A 25 12.69 -17.54 2.19
N SER A 26 13.64 -18.21 2.90
CA SER A 26 13.63 -19.66 3.08
C SER A 26 12.41 -20.24 3.81
N PRO A 27 11.88 -19.63 4.91
CA PRO A 27 10.68 -20.17 5.55
C PRO A 27 9.41 -20.00 4.74
N VAL A 28 9.38 -19.05 3.79
CA VAL A 28 8.22 -18.80 2.91
C VAL A 28 8.04 -19.94 1.90
N PHE A 29 9.14 -20.57 1.44
CA PHE A 29 9.08 -21.68 0.48
C PHE A 29 8.63 -23.01 1.12
N SER A 30 8.79 -23.19 2.44
CA SER A 30 8.41 -24.44 3.14
C SER A 30 6.94 -24.44 3.58
N ALA A 31 6.24 -23.30 3.57
CA ALA A 31 4.84 -23.20 3.97
C ALA A 31 3.85 -23.56 2.84
N THR A 32 4.32 -23.64 1.58
CA THR A 32 3.44 -23.82 0.42
C THR A 32 2.96 -25.25 0.21
N THR A 33 3.59 -26.26 0.83
CA THR A 33 3.19 -27.66 0.68
C THR A 33 2.03 -28.10 1.58
N ASN A 34 1.75 -27.38 2.67
CA ASN A 34 0.68 -27.74 3.60
C ASN A 34 -0.66 -27.03 3.35
N ALA A 35 -0.71 -26.01 2.49
CA ALA A 35 -1.94 -25.28 2.22
C ALA A 35 -2.87 -25.97 1.21
N GLN A 36 -2.32 -26.77 0.32
CA GLN A 36 -3.08 -27.47 -0.72
C GLN A 36 -3.87 -28.69 -0.22
N GLU A 37 -3.44 -29.31 0.89
CA GLU A 37 -4.18 -30.42 1.53
C GLU A 37 -5.34 -29.95 2.43
N ALA A 38 -5.35 -28.68 2.86
CA ALA A 38 -6.40 -28.11 3.72
C ALA A 38 -7.66 -27.69 2.95
N GLU A 39 -7.60 -27.51 1.64
CA GLU A 39 -8.73 -27.04 0.81
C GLU A 39 -9.62 -28.21 0.31
N ALA A 40 -9.10 -29.42 0.27
CA ALA A 40 -9.81 -30.61 -0.23
C ALA A 40 -10.78 -31.29 0.77
N ALA A 41 -10.81 -30.84 2.03
CA ALA A 41 -11.59 -31.48 3.10
C ALA A 41 -12.57 -30.52 3.82
N ARG A 42 -13.01 -29.44 3.20
CA ARG A 42 -14.11 -28.63 3.74
C ARG A 42 -15.46 -29.24 3.38
N SER A 43 -15.87 -30.27 4.14
CA SER A 43 -17.29 -30.48 4.39
C SER A 43 -17.82 -29.19 5.02
N VAL A 44 -18.89 -28.59 4.46
CA VAL A 44 -19.60 -27.47 5.05
C VAL A 44 -19.88 -27.85 6.51
N PRO A 45 -19.28 -27.21 7.51
CA PRO A 45 -19.57 -27.55 8.89
C PRO A 45 -21.03 -27.19 9.13
N ASP A 46 -21.78 -28.10 9.77
CA ASP A 46 -23.05 -27.74 10.39
C ASP A 46 -22.73 -26.67 11.46
N ALA A 47 -22.81 -25.40 11.07
CA ALA A 47 -22.33 -24.26 11.86
C ALA A 47 -23.42 -23.72 12.80
N THR A 48 -24.42 -24.54 13.13
CA THR A 48 -25.43 -24.17 14.13
C THR A 48 -24.82 -24.29 15.52
N LYS A 49 -24.46 -23.13 16.09
CA LYS A 49 -23.96 -23.04 17.46
C LYS A 49 -25.12 -23.06 18.46
N PRO A 50 -24.95 -23.68 19.63
CA PRO A 50 -25.94 -23.55 20.69
C PRO A 50 -26.06 -22.10 21.12
N ARG A 51 -27.29 -21.63 21.24
CA ARG A 51 -27.59 -20.27 21.70
C ARG A 51 -27.14 -20.10 23.17
N PRO A 52 -26.28 -19.12 23.48
CA PRO A 52 -25.81 -18.91 24.84
C PRO A 52 -26.96 -18.45 25.77
N THR A 53 -26.94 -18.88 27.01
CA THR A 53 -27.90 -18.47 28.05
C THR A 53 -27.41 -17.31 28.90
N GLU A 54 -26.10 -17.09 28.94
CA GLU A 54 -25.42 -16.01 29.63
C GLU A 54 -24.22 -15.55 28.79
N VAL A 55 -23.98 -14.24 28.79
CA VAL A 55 -22.92 -13.59 28.02
C VAL A 55 -22.12 -12.71 28.98
N THR A 56 -20.79 -12.82 28.89
CA THR A 56 -19.87 -12.10 29.78
C THR A 56 -19.16 -10.95 29.10
N ASN A 57 -18.94 -11.02 27.80
CA ASN A 57 -18.16 -10.03 27.04
C ASN A 57 -18.86 -9.68 25.70
N PRO A 58 -20.00 -8.96 25.75
CA PRO A 58 -20.75 -8.61 24.56
C PRO A 58 -20.08 -7.48 23.78
N ALA A 59 -20.11 -7.58 22.45
CA ALA A 59 -19.65 -6.54 21.55
C ALA A 59 -20.70 -6.24 20.47
N VAL A 60 -20.79 -5.00 20.00
CA VAL A 60 -21.63 -4.60 18.88
C VAL A 60 -20.81 -3.83 17.86
N ILE A 61 -20.98 -4.18 16.59
CA ILE A 61 -20.45 -3.46 15.43
C ILE A 61 -21.64 -2.75 14.76
N GLU A 62 -21.61 -1.42 14.74
CA GLU A 62 -22.58 -0.62 14.00
C GLU A 62 -22.21 -0.69 12.50
N PHE A 63 -23.10 -1.30 11.71
CA PHE A 63 -22.90 -1.57 10.29
C PHE A 63 -23.93 -0.78 9.47
N TYR A 64 -23.63 0.51 9.25
CA TYR A 64 -24.57 1.47 8.67
C TYR A 64 -24.07 2.01 7.34
N GLY A 65 -24.99 2.10 6.37
CA GLY A 65 -24.77 2.70 5.07
C GLY A 65 -24.38 1.72 3.97
N GLU A 66 -23.90 2.25 2.86
CA GLU A 66 -23.49 1.48 1.69
C GLU A 66 -22.24 0.64 1.99
N ILE A 67 -22.23 -0.61 1.54
CA ILE A 67 -21.08 -1.50 1.66
C ILE A 67 -20.04 -1.11 0.59
N ASP A 68 -19.15 -0.23 1.00
CA ASP A 68 -17.98 0.21 0.25
C ASP A 68 -16.67 -0.33 0.88
N GLY A 69 -15.54 -0.04 0.27
CA GLY A 69 -14.25 -0.46 0.81
C GLY A 69 -13.96 0.08 2.22
N LYS A 70 -14.52 1.24 2.59
CA LYS A 70 -14.35 1.84 3.92
C LYS A 70 -15.12 1.05 4.98
N LEU A 71 -16.40 0.75 4.72
CA LEU A 71 -17.23 -0.04 5.64
C LEU A 71 -16.67 -1.47 5.78
N THR A 72 -16.17 -2.05 4.68
CA THR A 72 -15.53 -3.37 4.68
C THR A 72 -14.26 -3.37 5.55
N MET A 73 -13.35 -2.41 5.35
CA MET A 73 -12.15 -2.28 6.17
C MET A 73 -12.49 -2.06 7.65
N TYR A 74 -13.45 -1.18 7.93
CA TYR A 74 -13.93 -0.94 9.29
C TYR A 74 -14.46 -2.23 9.92
N PHE A 75 -15.35 -2.97 9.22
CA PHE A 75 -15.92 -4.21 9.73
C PHE A 75 -14.83 -5.24 10.05
N LYS A 76 -13.91 -5.52 9.13
CA LYS A 76 -12.80 -6.47 9.33
C LYS A 76 -11.96 -6.12 10.56
N ASN A 77 -11.60 -4.84 10.71
CA ASN A 77 -10.81 -4.36 11.84
C ASN A 77 -11.57 -4.52 13.18
N ARG A 78 -12.87 -4.20 13.20
CA ARG A 78 -13.69 -4.33 14.44
C ARG A 78 -13.97 -5.79 14.77
N PHE A 79 -14.16 -6.63 13.76
CA PHE A 79 -14.29 -8.08 13.93
C PHE A 79 -13.02 -8.69 14.56
N ALA A 80 -11.84 -8.33 14.05
CA ALA A 80 -10.57 -8.74 14.64
C ALA A 80 -10.40 -8.23 16.07
N GLN A 81 -10.69 -6.95 16.34
CA GLN A 81 -10.63 -6.37 17.69
C GLN A 81 -11.61 -7.05 18.66
N ALA A 82 -12.82 -7.39 18.21
CA ALA A 82 -13.79 -8.12 19.03
C ALA A 82 -13.24 -9.50 19.42
N LYS A 83 -12.62 -10.21 18.47
CA LYS A 83 -11.94 -11.50 18.70
C LYS A 83 -10.81 -11.36 19.72
N GLU A 84 -9.88 -10.41 19.50
CA GLU A 84 -8.75 -10.16 20.41
C GLU A 84 -9.19 -9.78 21.82
N SER A 85 -10.32 -9.08 21.92
CA SER A 85 -10.90 -8.70 23.22
C SER A 85 -11.63 -9.85 23.92
N GLY A 86 -11.72 -11.02 23.30
CA GLY A 86 -12.39 -12.21 23.85
C GLY A 86 -13.91 -12.07 23.92
N ALA A 87 -14.53 -11.38 22.95
CA ALA A 87 -15.99 -11.28 22.90
C ALA A 87 -16.62 -12.67 22.75
N ASP A 88 -17.67 -12.95 23.50
CA ASP A 88 -18.45 -14.19 23.47
C ASP A 88 -19.81 -14.03 22.76
N LEU A 89 -20.28 -12.78 22.63
CA LEU A 89 -21.41 -12.37 21.82
C LEU A 89 -21.00 -11.23 20.90
N LEU A 90 -21.24 -11.38 19.60
CA LEU A 90 -20.99 -10.34 18.59
C LEU A 90 -22.30 -9.95 17.90
N ILE A 91 -22.75 -8.76 18.16
CA ILE A 91 -23.94 -8.16 17.56
C ILE A 91 -23.52 -7.33 16.36
N ILE A 92 -24.13 -7.58 15.19
CA ILE A 92 -23.99 -6.74 14.00
C ILE A 92 -25.29 -5.97 13.82
N GLU A 93 -25.27 -4.69 14.12
CA GLU A 93 -26.44 -3.83 13.95
C GLU A 93 -26.42 -3.26 12.54
N ILE A 94 -27.34 -3.77 11.70
CA ILE A 94 -27.33 -3.55 10.25
C ILE A 94 -28.42 -2.57 9.86
N ASP A 95 -28.03 -1.51 9.14
CA ASP A 95 -28.89 -0.61 8.40
C ASP A 95 -28.19 -0.26 7.08
N SER A 96 -28.41 -1.08 6.04
CA SER A 96 -27.64 -1.03 4.83
C SER A 96 -28.48 -1.30 3.57
N PRO A 97 -28.39 -0.43 2.55
CA PRO A 97 -28.98 -0.67 1.23
C PRO A 97 -28.19 -1.71 0.40
N GLY A 98 -27.07 -2.21 0.95
CA GLY A 98 -26.14 -3.11 0.24
C GLY A 98 -24.93 -2.37 -0.31
N GLY A 99 -24.30 -2.93 -1.35
CA GLY A 99 -23.11 -2.38 -2.00
C GLY A 99 -22.25 -3.47 -2.65
N LEU A 100 -20.94 -3.40 -2.49
CA LEU A 100 -19.98 -4.30 -3.11
C LEU A 100 -20.22 -5.77 -2.74
N LYS A 101 -20.47 -6.61 -3.73
CA LYS A 101 -20.91 -8.01 -3.54
C LYS A 101 -19.82 -8.92 -3.01
N ILE A 102 -18.61 -8.82 -3.54
CA ILE A 102 -17.46 -9.65 -3.13
C ILE A 102 -17.16 -9.41 -1.66
N GLU A 103 -17.13 -8.15 -1.26
CA GLU A 103 -16.91 -7.71 0.12
C GLU A 103 -18.03 -8.17 1.04
N SER A 104 -19.28 -8.09 0.57
CA SER A 104 -20.44 -8.56 1.31
C SER A 104 -20.38 -10.07 1.59
N LEU A 105 -20.02 -10.87 0.58
CA LEU A 105 -19.85 -12.31 0.72
C LEU A 105 -18.67 -12.67 1.62
N GLU A 106 -17.56 -11.91 1.54
CA GLU A 106 -16.41 -12.12 2.41
C GLU A 106 -16.80 -11.90 3.87
N MET A 107 -17.48 -10.80 4.19
CA MET A 107 -17.97 -10.52 5.53
C MET A 107 -19.00 -11.55 6.01
N ALA A 108 -19.91 -12.00 5.14
CA ALA A 108 -20.86 -13.05 5.44
C ALA A 108 -20.18 -14.38 5.78
N ARG A 109 -19.14 -14.75 5.03
CA ARG A 109 -18.30 -15.93 5.31
C ARG A 109 -17.52 -15.79 6.61
N MET A 110 -16.95 -14.60 6.91
CA MET A 110 -16.29 -14.35 8.20
C MET A 110 -17.25 -14.58 9.37
N LEU A 111 -18.51 -14.16 9.25
CA LEU A 111 -19.55 -14.38 10.27
C LEU A 111 -19.99 -15.85 10.33
N ARG A 112 -20.15 -16.50 9.19
CA ARG A 112 -20.45 -17.94 9.12
C ARG A 112 -19.39 -18.77 9.84
N ASP A 113 -18.13 -18.49 9.54
CA ASP A 113 -16.96 -19.21 10.04
C ASP A 113 -16.48 -18.72 11.42
N CYS A 114 -17.18 -17.74 12.02
CA CYS A 114 -16.88 -17.25 13.36
C CYS A 114 -17.12 -18.36 14.40
N ASP A 115 -16.08 -18.90 15.00
CA ASP A 115 -16.11 -19.97 15.99
C ASP A 115 -15.98 -19.50 17.45
N TRP A 116 -15.54 -18.26 17.66
CA TRP A 116 -15.18 -17.69 18.97
C TRP A 116 -16.32 -16.90 19.64
N ALA A 117 -17.35 -16.47 18.93
CA ALA A 117 -18.51 -15.77 19.47
C ALA A 117 -19.82 -16.28 18.86
N TYR A 118 -20.93 -16.12 19.57
CA TYR A 118 -22.26 -16.24 18.99
C TYR A 118 -22.59 -14.95 18.26
N THR A 119 -23.03 -15.01 17.01
CA THR A 119 -23.22 -13.84 16.15
C THR A 119 -24.70 -13.55 15.94
N ILE A 120 -25.13 -12.28 16.16
CA ILE A 120 -26.52 -11.86 15.97
C ILE A 120 -26.56 -10.64 15.05
N ALA A 121 -27.32 -10.72 13.96
CA ALA A 121 -27.70 -9.56 13.17
C ALA A 121 -28.93 -8.88 13.76
N ILE A 122 -28.90 -7.58 14.03
CA ILE A 122 -30.06 -6.75 14.36
C ILE A 122 -30.39 -5.87 13.16
N ILE A 123 -31.64 -5.97 12.66
CA ILE A 123 -32.11 -5.19 11.51
C ILE A 123 -33.31 -4.36 11.94
N ASN A 124 -33.11 -3.03 12.08
CA ASN A 124 -34.16 -2.12 12.51
C ASN A 124 -34.85 -1.39 11.35
N ASN A 125 -34.18 -1.17 10.23
CA ASN A 125 -34.70 -0.45 9.08
C ASN A 125 -34.58 -1.30 7.81
N GLU A 126 -33.36 -1.57 7.37
CA GLU A 126 -33.17 -2.38 6.17
C GLU A 126 -31.84 -3.15 6.18
N ALA A 127 -31.89 -4.33 5.60
CA ALA A 127 -30.72 -5.10 5.20
C ALA A 127 -30.99 -5.63 3.77
N ILE A 128 -30.63 -4.81 2.81
CA ILE A 128 -30.86 -5.05 1.38
C ILE A 128 -29.55 -5.47 0.72
N SER A 129 -29.65 -6.28 -0.32
CA SER A 129 -28.52 -6.66 -1.17
C SER A 129 -27.39 -7.31 -0.32
N GLY A 130 -26.19 -6.75 -0.34
CA GLY A 130 -25.07 -7.20 0.48
C GLY A 130 -25.38 -7.23 1.99
N GLY A 131 -26.22 -6.32 2.48
CA GLY A 131 -26.65 -6.29 3.87
C GLY A 131 -27.43 -7.55 4.28
N ALA A 132 -28.27 -8.08 3.38
CA ALA A 132 -28.95 -9.34 3.61
C ALA A 132 -27.98 -10.52 3.66
N LEU A 133 -27.00 -10.57 2.74
CA LEU A 133 -25.97 -11.63 2.73
C LEU A 133 -25.15 -11.64 4.01
N VAL A 134 -24.71 -10.47 4.49
CA VAL A 134 -23.99 -10.32 5.76
C VAL A 134 -24.84 -10.85 6.92
N SER A 135 -26.14 -10.50 6.94
CA SER A 135 -27.08 -10.96 7.98
C SER A 135 -27.25 -12.49 7.97
N ILE A 136 -27.34 -13.11 6.78
CA ILE A 136 -27.47 -14.57 6.62
C ILE A 136 -26.25 -15.31 7.19
N GLY A 137 -25.06 -14.70 7.17
CA GLY A 137 -23.85 -15.26 7.77
C GLY A 137 -23.89 -15.34 9.31
N CYS A 138 -24.73 -14.58 9.99
CA CYS A 138 -24.85 -14.61 11.46
C CYS A 138 -25.58 -15.86 11.96
N ASP A 139 -25.34 -16.28 13.21
CA ASP A 139 -26.03 -17.42 13.85
C ASP A 139 -27.53 -17.12 14.05
N GLU A 140 -27.86 -15.86 14.37
CA GLU A 140 -29.24 -15.41 14.62
C GLU A 140 -29.51 -14.09 13.87
N ILE A 141 -30.75 -13.93 13.35
CA ILE A 141 -31.21 -12.67 12.73
C ILE A 141 -32.41 -12.18 13.53
N GLN A 142 -32.26 -11.01 14.16
CA GLN A 142 -33.34 -10.30 14.86
C GLN A 142 -33.77 -9.11 14.01
N ILE A 143 -35.04 -9.10 13.60
CA ILE A 143 -35.54 -8.10 12.64
C ILE A 143 -36.80 -7.39 13.15
N ASP A 144 -36.86 -6.07 12.98
CA ASP A 144 -38.07 -5.29 13.23
C ASP A 144 -39.17 -5.69 12.22
N PRO A 145 -40.45 -5.83 12.61
CA PRO A 145 -41.52 -6.22 11.71
C PRO A 145 -41.65 -5.38 10.43
N ASN A 146 -41.27 -4.10 10.50
CA ASN A 146 -41.38 -3.16 9.39
C ASN A 146 -40.09 -3.04 8.56
N ALA A 147 -39.00 -3.65 9.02
CA ALA A 147 -37.73 -3.63 8.31
C ALA A 147 -37.83 -4.37 6.96
N LYS A 148 -36.94 -4.03 6.04
CA LYS A 148 -36.83 -4.69 4.74
C LYS A 148 -35.65 -5.64 4.72
N PHE A 149 -35.82 -6.79 4.08
CA PHE A 149 -34.81 -7.84 4.00
C PHE A 149 -34.81 -8.53 2.66
N GLY A 150 -33.64 -8.75 2.05
CA GLY A 150 -33.46 -9.48 0.79
C GLY A 150 -32.94 -8.63 -0.35
N ASP A 151 -33.46 -8.84 -1.57
CA ASP A 151 -33.07 -8.13 -2.80
C ASP A 151 -31.56 -8.13 -3.04
N SER A 152 -30.99 -9.34 -3.13
CA SER A 152 -29.52 -9.48 -3.23
C SER A 152 -29.05 -9.67 -4.67
N GLY A 153 -29.85 -9.33 -5.65
CA GLY A 153 -29.51 -9.37 -7.07
C GLY A 153 -28.36 -8.41 -7.42
N GLU A 154 -27.65 -8.71 -8.47
CA GLU A 154 -26.53 -7.92 -8.91
C GLU A 154 -26.92 -6.98 -10.04
N ILE A 155 -26.61 -5.69 -9.87
CA ILE A 155 -26.80 -4.66 -10.89
C ILE A 155 -25.42 -4.09 -11.18
N GLY A 156 -24.88 -4.33 -12.38
CA GLY A 156 -23.62 -3.77 -12.84
C GLY A 156 -23.82 -2.55 -13.72
N PHE A 157 -22.89 -1.62 -13.70
CA PHE A 157 -22.87 -0.50 -14.64
C PHE A 157 -22.17 -0.93 -15.93
N ASP A 158 -22.92 -0.99 -17.02
CA ASP A 158 -22.37 -1.23 -18.35
C ASP A 158 -21.80 0.09 -18.90
N SER A 159 -20.47 0.15 -18.99
CA SER A 159 -19.76 1.33 -19.47
C SER A 159 -19.90 1.55 -20.99
N GLU A 160 -20.23 0.53 -21.78
CA GLU A 160 -20.42 0.64 -23.23
C GLU A 160 -21.78 1.24 -23.57
N GLU A 161 -22.82 0.90 -22.79
CA GLU A 161 -24.18 1.44 -22.99
C GLU A 161 -24.55 2.55 -21.99
N TRP A 162 -23.66 2.91 -21.06
CA TRP A 162 -23.94 3.90 -20.00
C TRP A 162 -25.22 3.61 -19.22
N ALA A 163 -25.50 2.33 -18.98
CA ALA A 163 -26.72 1.86 -18.34
C ALA A 163 -26.44 0.88 -17.21
N TRP A 164 -27.27 0.88 -16.18
CA TRP A 164 -27.26 -0.16 -15.15
C TRP A 164 -27.94 -1.41 -15.72
N ARG A 165 -27.21 -2.52 -15.77
CA ARG A 165 -27.74 -3.82 -16.24
C ARG A 165 -27.51 -4.91 -15.20
N LEU A 166 -28.37 -5.92 -15.28
CA LEU A 166 -28.14 -7.20 -14.60
C LEU A 166 -26.88 -7.86 -15.18
N ILE A 167 -26.04 -8.39 -14.30
CA ILE A 167 -24.75 -8.98 -14.68
C ILE A 167 -24.97 -10.37 -15.30
N GLU A 168 -23.92 -10.85 -16.00
CA GLU A 168 -23.93 -12.10 -16.73
C GLU A 168 -24.46 -13.29 -15.91
N PRO A 169 -25.25 -14.21 -16.50
CA PRO A 169 -25.87 -15.37 -15.82
C PRO A 169 -24.89 -16.26 -15.05
N LYS A 170 -23.62 -16.24 -15.41
CA LYS A 170 -22.56 -17.02 -14.76
C LYS A 170 -22.21 -16.49 -13.36
N ILE A 171 -22.20 -15.19 -13.18
CA ILE A 171 -21.91 -14.53 -11.89
C ILE A 171 -23.14 -14.69 -10.98
N GLU A 172 -24.32 -14.50 -11.51
CA GLU A 172 -25.58 -14.70 -10.80
C GLU A 172 -25.68 -16.13 -10.21
N SER A 173 -25.34 -17.14 -11.01
CA SER A 173 -25.37 -18.54 -10.55
C SER A 173 -24.33 -18.85 -9.45
N TYR A 174 -23.20 -18.14 -9.44
CA TYR A 174 -22.20 -18.26 -8.38
C TYR A 174 -22.69 -17.63 -7.07
N LEU A 175 -23.22 -16.41 -7.14
CA LEU A 175 -23.78 -15.69 -5.99
C LEU A 175 -25.00 -16.40 -5.39
N SER A 176 -25.85 -16.95 -6.22
CA SER A 176 -27.03 -17.74 -5.86
C SER A 176 -26.62 -18.97 -5.04
N ARG A 177 -25.61 -19.72 -5.50
CA ARG A 177 -25.06 -20.84 -4.77
C ARG A 177 -24.45 -20.45 -3.43
N ASP A 178 -23.67 -19.38 -3.39
CA ASP A 178 -23.07 -18.87 -2.13
C ASP A 178 -24.14 -18.45 -1.12
N ALA A 179 -25.20 -17.76 -1.55
CA ALA A 179 -26.31 -17.39 -0.69
C ALA A 179 -27.04 -18.64 -0.12
N ARG A 180 -27.23 -19.66 -0.97
CA ARG A 180 -27.77 -20.96 -0.56
C ARG A 180 -26.90 -21.61 0.50
N ASP A 181 -25.60 -21.75 0.23
CA ASP A 181 -24.63 -22.39 1.14
C ASP A 181 -24.54 -21.66 2.50
N LEU A 182 -24.59 -20.30 2.50
CA LEU A 182 -24.64 -19.49 3.72
C LEU A 182 -25.89 -19.81 4.54
N ALA A 183 -27.07 -19.85 3.90
CA ALA A 183 -28.32 -20.11 4.59
C ALA A 183 -28.38 -21.55 5.14
N GLU A 184 -27.97 -22.54 4.36
CA GLU A 184 -27.90 -23.96 4.78
C GLU A 184 -26.98 -24.13 5.99
N SER A 185 -25.78 -23.50 5.97
CA SER A 185 -24.81 -23.59 7.07
C SER A 185 -25.35 -23.06 8.40
N LYS A 186 -26.34 -22.18 8.36
CA LYS A 186 -27.00 -21.58 9.54
C LYS A 186 -28.41 -22.14 9.80
N GLY A 187 -28.78 -23.23 9.11
CA GLY A 187 -30.06 -23.91 9.28
C GLY A 187 -31.28 -23.10 8.83
N ARG A 188 -31.10 -22.19 7.87
CA ARG A 188 -32.15 -21.35 7.28
C ARG A 188 -32.63 -21.91 5.95
N PRO A 189 -33.85 -21.53 5.51
CA PRO A 189 -34.37 -21.96 4.21
C PRO A 189 -33.51 -21.47 3.04
N ALA A 190 -32.71 -22.35 2.48
CA ALA A 190 -31.77 -22.05 1.41
C ALA A 190 -32.42 -21.56 0.12
N ASP A 191 -33.60 -22.12 -0.20
CA ASP A 191 -34.38 -21.76 -1.39
C ASP A 191 -34.83 -20.28 -1.36
N LEU A 192 -35.08 -19.71 -0.17
CA LEU A 192 -35.40 -18.29 -0.02
C LEU A 192 -34.16 -17.42 -0.23
N ALA A 193 -33.01 -17.83 0.31
CA ALA A 193 -31.76 -17.10 0.12
C ALA A 193 -31.32 -17.11 -1.35
N GLU A 194 -31.51 -18.22 -2.04
CA GLU A 194 -31.25 -18.36 -3.47
C GLU A 194 -32.13 -17.40 -4.30
N ALA A 195 -33.44 -17.33 -4.00
CA ALA A 195 -34.38 -16.44 -4.69
C ALA A 195 -34.16 -14.95 -4.38
N MET A 196 -33.40 -14.59 -3.34
CA MET A 196 -32.96 -13.21 -3.12
C MET A 196 -31.94 -12.78 -4.16
N VAL A 197 -31.23 -13.71 -4.79
CA VAL A 197 -30.15 -13.47 -5.75
C VAL A 197 -30.59 -13.77 -7.18
N ASP A 198 -31.39 -14.83 -7.38
CA ASP A 198 -31.89 -15.27 -8.69
C ASP A 198 -33.37 -14.90 -8.83
N LYS A 199 -33.66 -13.92 -9.71
CA LYS A 199 -35.01 -13.41 -9.99
C LYS A 199 -35.91 -14.40 -10.76
N ASP A 200 -35.31 -15.44 -11.36
CA ASP A 200 -36.01 -16.44 -12.15
C ASP A 200 -36.47 -17.66 -11.32
N LEU A 201 -36.30 -17.58 -9.99
CA LEU A 201 -36.74 -18.59 -9.07
C LEU A 201 -38.08 -18.24 -8.41
N LEU A 202 -38.99 -19.21 -8.44
CA LEU A 202 -40.23 -19.21 -7.66
C LEU A 202 -40.05 -20.14 -6.46
N VAL A 203 -40.34 -19.67 -5.26
CA VAL A 203 -40.24 -20.46 -4.04
C VAL A 203 -41.63 -20.88 -3.59
N TYR A 204 -41.78 -22.19 -3.36
CA TYR A 204 -42.99 -22.80 -2.81
C TYR A 204 -42.70 -23.23 -1.38
N ARG A 205 -43.68 -22.98 -0.51
CA ARG A 205 -43.68 -23.37 0.91
C ARG A 205 -44.67 -24.53 1.12
N LEU A 206 -44.22 -25.58 1.77
CA LEU A 206 -45.07 -26.58 2.35
C LEU A 206 -45.33 -26.21 3.83
N PRO A 207 -46.57 -25.89 4.24
CA PRO A 207 -46.85 -25.54 5.63
C PRO A 207 -46.41 -26.67 6.58
N PRO A 208 -45.94 -26.31 7.78
CA PRO A 208 -45.51 -27.30 8.76
C PRO A 208 -46.70 -28.15 9.23
N GLU A 209 -46.45 -29.46 9.45
CA GLU A 209 -47.38 -30.39 10.11
C GLU A 209 -46.87 -30.63 11.54
N GLY A 210 -47.65 -30.20 12.54
CA GLY A 210 -47.27 -30.34 13.95
C GLY A 210 -46.06 -29.44 14.34
N ASP A 211 -45.05 -30.05 14.97
CA ASP A 211 -43.84 -29.37 15.44
C ASP A 211 -42.71 -29.30 14.38
N ASP A 212 -42.96 -29.81 13.17
CA ASP A 212 -41.97 -29.77 12.10
C ASP A 212 -41.79 -28.36 11.54
N LYS A 213 -40.59 -28.08 11.02
CA LYS A 213 -40.33 -26.83 10.28
C LYS A 213 -40.99 -26.83 8.91
N ALA A 214 -41.34 -25.66 8.39
CA ALA A 214 -41.81 -25.52 7.02
C ALA A 214 -40.73 -26.00 6.04
N LYS A 215 -41.16 -26.66 4.94
CA LYS A 215 -40.26 -27.04 3.86
C LYS A 215 -40.39 -26.06 2.71
N PHE A 216 -39.26 -25.77 2.06
CA PHE A 216 -39.22 -24.88 0.93
C PHE A 216 -38.67 -25.60 -0.30
N LYS A 217 -39.08 -25.17 -1.47
CA LYS A 217 -38.62 -25.67 -2.76
C LYS A 217 -38.59 -24.57 -3.78
N SER A 218 -37.43 -24.30 -4.35
CA SER A 218 -37.26 -23.41 -5.48
C SER A 218 -37.49 -24.13 -6.81
N VAL A 219 -38.15 -23.45 -7.76
CA VAL A 219 -38.42 -23.93 -9.11
C VAL A 219 -38.21 -22.76 -10.07
N ARG A 220 -37.55 -22.97 -11.19
CA ARG A 220 -37.41 -21.93 -12.21
C ARG A 220 -38.76 -21.53 -12.83
N VAL A 221 -38.90 -20.27 -13.19
CA VAL A 221 -40.12 -19.70 -13.75
C VAL A 221 -40.57 -20.42 -15.03
N ASP A 222 -39.63 -20.84 -15.86
CA ASP A 222 -39.83 -21.55 -17.13
C ASP A 222 -40.04 -23.07 -16.97
N ASP A 223 -39.85 -23.63 -15.77
CA ASP A 223 -40.08 -25.03 -15.53
C ASP A 223 -41.59 -25.37 -15.50
N ALA A 224 -41.99 -26.36 -16.30
CA ALA A 224 -43.36 -26.84 -16.33
C ALA A 224 -43.76 -27.64 -15.07
N ASN A 225 -42.78 -28.14 -14.29
CA ASN A 225 -43.02 -29.01 -13.13
C ASN A 225 -43.18 -28.21 -11.83
N LYS A 226 -44.18 -27.33 -11.78
CA LYS A 226 -44.52 -26.61 -10.54
C LYS A 226 -45.11 -27.60 -9.52
N PRO A 227 -44.76 -27.43 -8.22
CA PRO A 227 -45.29 -28.30 -7.18
C PRO A 227 -46.81 -28.25 -7.07
N ASP A 228 -47.46 -29.40 -6.95
CA ASP A 228 -48.89 -29.51 -6.73
C ASP A 228 -49.26 -29.21 -5.25
N PRO A 229 -50.52 -28.85 -4.93
CA PRO A 229 -50.97 -28.73 -3.55
C PRO A 229 -50.58 -29.97 -2.71
N PRO A 230 -50.17 -29.79 -1.42
CA PRO A 230 -50.37 -28.60 -0.59
C PRO A 230 -49.29 -27.52 -0.63
N TRP A 231 -48.37 -27.55 -1.61
CA TRP A 231 -47.37 -26.48 -1.77
C TRP A 231 -48.02 -25.16 -2.14
N VAL A 232 -47.65 -24.08 -1.46
CA VAL A 232 -48.17 -22.74 -1.64
C VAL A 232 -47.05 -21.86 -2.14
N LEU A 233 -47.27 -21.09 -3.19
CA LEU A 233 -46.31 -20.10 -3.71
C LEU A 233 -46.08 -19.01 -2.65
N VAL A 234 -44.83 -18.69 -2.36
CA VAL A 234 -44.45 -17.52 -1.56
C VAL A 234 -44.73 -16.28 -2.38
N GLU A 235 -45.63 -15.40 -1.91
CA GLU A 235 -46.13 -14.27 -2.68
C GLU A 235 -45.05 -13.28 -3.08
N GLU A 236 -43.97 -13.17 -2.31
CA GLU A 236 -42.82 -12.32 -2.55
C GLU A 236 -41.91 -12.86 -3.66
N SER A 237 -41.94 -14.18 -3.91
CA SER A 237 -41.19 -14.85 -4.97
C SER A 237 -41.93 -14.78 -6.30
N LYS A 238 -41.86 -13.62 -6.97
CA LYS A 238 -42.49 -13.37 -8.28
C LYS A 238 -41.46 -13.38 -9.38
N ALA A 239 -41.87 -13.86 -10.56
CA ALA A 239 -41.04 -13.79 -11.76
C ALA A 239 -40.47 -12.38 -12.02
N GLU A 240 -39.22 -12.32 -12.47
CA GLU A 240 -38.49 -11.12 -12.81
C GLU A 240 -38.20 -10.16 -11.62
N ARG A 241 -38.31 -10.64 -10.39
CA ARG A 241 -38.01 -9.86 -9.18
C ARG A 241 -37.19 -10.67 -8.20
N PHE A 242 -36.20 -10.05 -7.62
CA PHE A 242 -35.47 -10.60 -6.49
C PHE A 242 -36.36 -10.66 -5.24
N LEU A 243 -36.27 -11.74 -4.49
CA LEU A 243 -37.06 -11.92 -3.28
C LEU A 243 -36.72 -10.83 -2.27
N THR A 244 -37.75 -10.06 -1.91
CA THR A 244 -37.67 -9.00 -0.87
C THR A 244 -38.82 -9.22 0.10
N MET A 245 -38.54 -9.19 1.40
CA MET A 245 -39.51 -9.46 2.47
C MET A 245 -39.56 -8.30 3.45
N SER A 246 -40.74 -8.11 4.08
CA SER A 246 -40.81 -7.34 5.34
C SER A 246 -40.25 -8.17 6.49
N GLY A 247 -39.89 -7.53 7.62
CA GLY A 247 -39.41 -8.25 8.78
C GLY A 247 -40.43 -9.23 9.33
N GLN A 248 -41.73 -8.89 9.30
CA GLN A 248 -42.80 -9.82 9.68
C GLN A 248 -42.75 -11.09 8.81
N ARG A 249 -42.61 -10.93 7.49
CA ARG A 249 -42.54 -12.06 6.56
C ARG A 249 -41.24 -12.87 6.70
N THR A 250 -40.14 -12.19 7.01
CA THR A 250 -38.85 -12.84 7.30
C THR A 250 -38.97 -13.82 8.46
N VAL A 251 -39.73 -13.47 9.50
CA VAL A 251 -40.02 -14.33 10.65
C VAL A 251 -40.97 -15.47 10.27
N GLU A 252 -42.07 -15.17 9.56
CA GLU A 252 -43.05 -16.17 9.12
C GLU A 252 -42.45 -17.21 8.19
N LEU A 253 -41.45 -16.85 7.40
CA LEU A 253 -40.73 -17.71 6.47
C LEU A 253 -39.47 -18.33 7.10
N GLU A 254 -39.27 -18.26 8.39
CA GLU A 254 -38.18 -18.87 9.16
C GLU A 254 -36.76 -18.40 8.78
N MET A 255 -36.64 -17.27 8.11
CA MET A 255 -35.33 -16.67 7.79
C MET A 255 -34.73 -15.92 8.97
N GLY A 256 -35.53 -15.46 9.92
CA GLY A 256 -35.10 -14.71 11.10
C GLY A 256 -36.08 -14.80 12.25
N GLN A 257 -35.77 -14.11 13.35
CA GLN A 257 -36.57 -13.96 14.56
C GLN A 257 -36.97 -12.49 14.74
N GLY A 258 -38.07 -12.19 15.40
CA GLY A 258 -38.63 -10.84 15.45
C GLY A 258 -38.75 -10.19 16.81
N SER A 259 -38.29 -10.81 17.89
CA SER A 259 -38.62 -10.35 19.25
C SER A 259 -37.55 -9.45 19.91
N LEU A 260 -36.30 -9.48 19.42
CA LEU A 260 -35.14 -8.88 20.09
C LEU A 260 -34.41 -7.86 19.20
N SER A 261 -35.16 -6.96 18.55
CA SER A 261 -34.59 -5.98 17.60
C SER A 261 -33.88 -4.79 18.28
N THR A 262 -33.74 -4.78 19.60
CA THR A 262 -33.05 -3.72 20.33
C THR A 262 -31.91 -4.25 21.20
N ARG A 263 -30.86 -3.43 21.38
CA ARG A 263 -29.74 -3.76 22.29
C ARG A 263 -30.20 -4.03 23.72
N LYS A 264 -31.26 -3.34 24.19
CA LYS A 264 -31.81 -3.55 25.51
C LYS A 264 -32.51 -4.91 25.62
N ALA A 265 -33.33 -5.28 24.63
CA ALA A 265 -33.99 -6.58 24.61
C ALA A 265 -32.97 -7.73 24.61
N LEU A 266 -31.89 -7.59 23.84
CA LEU A 266 -30.78 -8.56 23.86
C LEU A 266 -30.05 -8.60 25.20
N ALA A 267 -29.84 -7.43 25.85
CA ALA A 267 -29.20 -7.37 27.16
C ALA A 267 -30.05 -8.08 28.24
N ASP A 268 -31.35 -7.90 28.21
CA ASP A 268 -32.27 -8.56 29.12
C ASP A 268 -32.34 -10.08 28.86
N GLU A 269 -32.36 -10.50 27.60
CA GLU A 269 -32.39 -11.91 27.17
C GLU A 269 -31.11 -12.67 27.51
N PHE A 270 -29.95 -12.13 27.14
CA PHE A 270 -28.65 -12.74 27.36
C PHE A 270 -28.01 -12.38 28.70
N LYS A 271 -28.71 -11.69 29.55
CA LYS A 271 -28.38 -11.34 30.95
C LYS A 271 -27.05 -10.55 31.11
N PHE A 272 -26.74 -9.66 30.18
CA PHE A 272 -25.60 -8.75 30.32
C PHE A 272 -26.04 -7.31 30.63
N ALA A 273 -25.20 -6.52 31.28
CA ALA A 273 -25.51 -5.13 31.50
C ALA A 273 -25.11 -4.27 30.29
N LEU A 274 -25.98 -3.33 29.87
CA LEU A 274 -25.71 -2.44 28.73
C LEU A 274 -24.40 -1.63 28.87
N LYS A 275 -23.94 -1.35 30.09
CA LYS A 275 -22.68 -0.66 30.37
C LYS A 275 -21.45 -1.52 29.96
N ASP A 276 -21.60 -2.84 29.94
CA ASP A 276 -20.53 -3.79 29.61
C ASP A 276 -20.49 -4.07 28.11
N LEU A 277 -21.51 -3.62 27.37
CA LEU A 277 -21.57 -3.74 25.92
C LEU A 277 -20.52 -2.84 25.25
N ARG A 278 -19.55 -3.46 24.60
CA ARG A 278 -18.53 -2.75 23.83
C ARG A 278 -19.08 -2.35 22.47
N VAL A 279 -19.21 -1.04 22.21
CA VAL A 279 -19.78 -0.52 20.97
C VAL A 279 -18.68 -0.03 20.04
N TYR A 280 -18.56 -0.65 18.89
CA TYR A 280 -17.70 -0.21 17.80
C TYR A 280 -18.50 0.66 16.83
N ARG A 281 -18.01 1.88 16.59
CA ARG A 281 -18.61 2.86 15.67
C ARG A 281 -17.60 3.27 14.62
N LEU A 282 -18.08 3.58 13.43
CA LEU A 282 -17.28 4.21 12.40
C LEU A 282 -16.88 5.62 12.85
N THR A 283 -15.59 5.89 12.94
CA THR A 283 -15.04 7.16 13.42
C THR A 283 -14.43 7.97 12.29
N THR A 284 -14.17 9.27 12.54
CA THR A 284 -13.39 10.11 11.60
C THR A 284 -11.98 9.57 11.40
N THR A 285 -11.40 8.91 12.41
CA THR A 285 -10.10 8.24 12.29
C THR A 285 -10.15 7.12 11.26
N ASP A 286 -11.18 6.27 11.29
CA ASP A 286 -11.36 5.19 10.29
C ASP A 286 -11.47 5.78 8.88
N SER A 287 -12.16 6.90 8.72
CA SER A 287 -12.27 7.60 7.43
C SER A 287 -10.92 8.17 6.96
N ALA A 288 -10.12 8.74 7.87
CA ALA A 288 -8.78 9.24 7.55
C ALA A 288 -7.82 8.09 7.17
N VAL A 289 -7.88 6.97 7.92
CA VAL A 289 -7.10 5.76 7.62
C VAL A 289 -7.47 5.20 6.26
N PHE A 290 -8.77 5.08 5.96
CA PHE A 290 -9.24 4.65 4.65
C PHE A 290 -8.71 5.55 3.53
N PHE A 291 -8.83 6.88 3.68
CA PHE A 291 -8.34 7.85 2.70
C PHE A 291 -6.83 7.69 2.44
N LEU A 292 -6.02 7.59 3.51
CA LEU A 292 -4.58 7.39 3.38
C LEU A 292 -4.21 6.03 2.75
N ASN A 293 -5.09 5.04 2.86
CA ASN A 293 -4.91 3.70 2.29
C ASN A 293 -5.34 3.60 0.83
N MET A 294 -6.03 4.60 0.26
CA MET A 294 -6.35 4.62 -1.17
C MET A 294 -5.06 4.52 -2.00
N PRO A 295 -5.01 3.67 -3.05
CA PRO A 295 -3.78 3.42 -3.82
C PRO A 295 -3.11 4.69 -4.33
N LEU A 296 -3.89 5.63 -4.87
CA LEU A 296 -3.39 6.91 -5.37
C LEU A 296 -2.76 7.77 -4.26
N ILE A 297 -3.44 7.87 -3.11
CA ILE A 297 -2.97 8.68 -1.97
C ILE A 297 -1.71 8.05 -1.36
N THR A 298 -1.70 6.72 -1.23
CA THR A 298 -0.51 5.95 -0.82
C THR A 298 0.67 6.24 -1.76
N GLY A 299 0.46 6.21 -3.08
CA GLY A 299 1.49 6.53 -4.07
C GLY A 299 2.00 7.96 -3.94
N ILE A 300 1.11 8.95 -3.76
CA ILE A 300 1.49 10.36 -3.54
C ILE A 300 2.30 10.52 -2.25
N LEU A 301 1.90 9.84 -1.17
CA LEU A 301 2.60 9.90 0.12
C LEU A 301 4.02 9.33 0.01
N VAL A 302 4.18 8.19 -0.65
CA VAL A 302 5.49 7.58 -0.92
C VAL A 302 6.33 8.50 -1.82
N LEU A 303 5.74 9.04 -2.88
CA LEU A 303 6.41 9.99 -3.78
C LEU A 303 6.93 11.22 -3.02
N ALA A 304 6.08 11.82 -2.18
CA ALA A 304 6.46 12.97 -1.36
C ALA A 304 7.63 12.64 -0.43
N GLY A 305 7.61 11.47 0.22
CA GLY A 305 8.70 10.98 1.05
C GLY A 305 10.01 10.80 0.28
N LEU A 306 9.96 10.17 -0.91
CA LEU A 306 11.14 9.98 -1.78
C LEU A 306 11.71 11.32 -2.27
N VAL A 307 10.85 12.23 -2.70
CA VAL A 307 11.28 13.58 -3.14
C VAL A 307 11.90 14.35 -1.99
N ALA A 308 11.29 14.32 -0.80
CA ALA A 308 11.85 14.97 0.39
C ALA A 308 13.21 14.39 0.79
N PHE A 309 13.35 13.06 0.72
CA PHE A 309 14.62 12.38 0.95
C PHE A 309 15.68 12.78 -0.09
N TYR A 310 15.31 12.88 -1.36
CA TYR A 310 16.19 13.33 -2.42
C TYR A 310 16.70 14.77 -2.19
N PHE A 311 15.83 15.68 -1.71
CA PHE A 311 16.23 17.03 -1.33
C PHE A 311 17.26 17.04 -0.20
N GLU A 312 17.06 16.24 0.85
CA GLU A 312 18.02 16.14 1.96
C GLU A 312 19.38 15.62 1.50
N MET A 313 19.38 14.61 0.62
CA MET A 313 20.62 14.06 0.05
C MET A 313 21.34 15.04 -0.89
N SER A 314 20.58 15.90 -1.60
CA SER A 314 21.13 16.87 -2.54
C SER A 314 21.68 18.13 -1.86
N ALA A 315 21.15 18.49 -0.68
CA ALA A 315 21.52 19.66 0.09
C ALA A 315 21.60 19.33 1.59
N PRO A 316 22.59 18.51 2.00
CA PRO A 316 22.68 18.04 3.38
C PRO A 316 22.95 19.21 4.34
N GLY A 317 22.23 19.19 5.49
CA GLY A 317 22.46 20.14 6.58
C GLY A 317 21.25 20.93 7.04
N LEU A 318 20.12 20.93 6.32
CA LEU A 318 18.87 21.54 6.79
C LEU A 318 18.04 20.61 7.66
N GLY A 319 18.12 19.29 7.45
CA GLY A 319 17.35 18.27 8.17
C GLY A 319 15.84 18.26 7.86
N ILE A 320 15.34 19.25 7.13
CA ILE A 320 13.91 19.40 6.83
C ILE A 320 13.44 18.32 5.87
N GLY A 321 14.22 18.00 4.84
CA GLY A 321 13.91 16.95 3.88
C GLY A 321 13.83 15.57 4.56
N GLY A 322 14.81 15.27 5.42
CA GLY A 322 14.83 14.05 6.22
C GLY A 322 13.65 13.95 7.19
N LEU A 323 13.27 15.06 7.83
CA LEU A 323 12.12 15.13 8.73
C LEU A 323 10.81 14.87 7.96
N ILE A 324 10.61 15.48 6.80
CA ILE A 324 9.42 15.28 5.96
C ILE A 324 9.38 13.82 5.46
N ALA A 325 10.52 13.28 4.98
CA ALA A 325 10.61 11.90 4.55
C ALA A 325 10.25 10.91 5.67
N GLY A 326 10.80 11.16 6.88
CA GLY A 326 10.48 10.38 8.08
C GLY A 326 8.99 10.46 8.44
N LEU A 327 8.39 11.66 8.40
CA LEU A 327 6.97 11.87 8.65
C LEU A 327 6.10 11.11 7.64
N CYS A 328 6.43 11.17 6.34
CA CYS A 328 5.73 10.41 5.30
C CYS A 328 5.82 8.89 5.56
N ALA A 329 6.99 8.38 5.94
CA ALA A 329 7.15 6.97 6.29
C ALA A 329 6.33 6.58 7.53
N VAL A 330 6.34 7.39 8.59
CA VAL A 330 5.52 7.16 9.79
C VAL A 330 4.03 7.16 9.44
N LEU A 331 3.54 8.15 8.67
CA LEU A 331 2.14 8.21 8.24
C LEU A 331 1.76 7.01 7.36
N PHE A 332 2.65 6.58 6.47
CA PHE A 332 2.46 5.41 5.63
C PHE A 332 2.25 4.15 6.50
N PHE A 333 3.21 3.80 7.34
CA PHE A 333 3.09 2.60 8.17
C PHE A 333 1.98 2.70 9.19
N TRP A 334 1.76 3.87 9.79
CA TRP A 334 0.68 4.09 10.73
C TRP A 334 -0.70 3.86 10.08
N SER A 335 -0.93 4.40 8.88
CA SER A 335 -2.19 4.18 8.16
C SER A 335 -2.40 2.72 7.76
N LYS A 336 -1.33 2.05 7.30
CA LYS A 336 -1.34 0.63 6.93
C LYS A 336 -1.57 -0.28 8.15
N PHE A 337 -0.95 0.03 9.26
CA PHE A 337 -1.11 -0.71 10.51
C PHE A 337 -2.54 -0.59 11.06
N LEU A 338 -3.10 0.62 11.11
CA LEU A 338 -4.49 0.83 11.51
C LEU A 338 -5.49 0.29 10.47
N GLY A 339 -5.11 0.22 9.21
CA GLY A 339 -5.87 -0.42 8.14
C GLY A 339 -5.89 -1.95 8.21
N GLY A 340 -5.02 -2.55 9.03
CA GLY A 340 -4.92 -4.01 9.20
C GLY A 340 -4.09 -4.70 8.11
N THR A 341 -3.46 -3.96 7.20
CA THR A 341 -2.68 -4.52 6.08
C THR A 341 -1.19 -4.64 6.37
N SER A 342 -0.66 -3.97 7.40
CA SER A 342 0.77 -4.00 7.75
C SER A 342 1.00 -4.50 9.17
N GLY A 343 2.08 -5.25 9.34
CA GLY A 343 2.59 -5.70 10.63
C GLY A 343 4.01 -5.21 10.91
N TRP A 344 4.69 -5.84 11.85
CA TRP A 344 6.08 -5.52 12.18
C TRP A 344 7.07 -5.98 11.12
N LEU A 345 6.73 -7.00 10.32
CA LEU A 345 7.60 -7.53 9.26
C LEU A 345 7.93 -6.45 8.23
N GLU A 346 6.92 -5.73 7.77
CA GLU A 346 7.04 -4.69 6.74
C GLU A 346 7.90 -3.53 7.24
N VAL A 347 7.74 -3.14 8.51
CA VAL A 347 8.55 -2.10 9.15
C VAL A 347 10.02 -2.54 9.25
N ILE A 348 10.28 -3.80 9.61
CA ILE A 348 11.64 -4.36 9.68
C ILE A 348 12.29 -4.39 8.29
N LEU A 349 11.55 -4.82 7.26
CA LEU A 349 12.03 -4.83 5.87
C LEU A 349 12.35 -3.41 5.39
N PHE A 350 11.50 -2.44 5.72
CA PHE A 350 11.74 -1.03 5.41
C PHE A 350 13.02 -0.52 6.05
N LEU A 351 13.17 -0.72 7.36
CA LEU A 351 14.37 -0.27 8.10
C LEU A 351 15.64 -0.95 7.58
N ALA A 352 15.58 -2.25 7.29
CA ALA A 352 16.68 -2.97 6.67
C ALA A 352 17.03 -2.37 5.30
N GLY A 353 16.02 -2.10 4.46
CA GLY A 353 16.20 -1.44 3.17
C GLY A 353 16.89 -0.08 3.28
N VAL A 354 16.46 0.76 4.24
CA VAL A 354 17.09 2.06 4.53
C VAL A 354 18.54 1.88 4.96
N ILE A 355 18.85 0.92 5.83
CA ILE A 355 20.23 0.63 6.27
C ILE A 355 21.10 0.20 5.09
N PHE A 356 20.60 -0.65 4.18
CA PHE A 356 21.36 -1.07 3.00
C PHE A 356 21.60 0.09 2.02
N ILE A 357 20.63 0.96 1.79
CA ILE A 357 20.80 2.18 0.98
C ILE A 357 21.83 3.11 1.64
N PHE A 358 21.74 3.31 2.97
CA PHE A 358 22.70 4.13 3.70
C PHE A 358 24.12 3.56 3.58
N THR A 359 24.28 2.24 3.69
CA THR A 359 25.58 1.56 3.53
C THR A 359 26.18 1.78 2.16
N GLU A 360 25.36 1.72 1.08
CA GLU A 360 25.80 1.98 -0.29
C GLU A 360 26.26 3.44 -0.48
N VAL A 361 25.49 4.38 0.04
CA VAL A 361 25.76 5.80 -0.19
C VAL A 361 26.97 6.31 0.61
N PHE A 362 27.11 5.88 1.88
CA PHE A 362 28.10 6.46 2.82
C PHE A 362 29.32 5.57 3.09
N ILE A 363 29.20 4.25 2.95
CA ILE A 363 30.26 3.30 3.32
C ILE A 363 30.93 2.70 2.11
N ILE A 364 30.14 2.31 1.10
CA ILE A 364 30.65 1.64 -0.12
C ILE A 364 30.15 2.44 -1.35
N PRO A 365 30.73 3.62 -1.64
CA PRO A 365 30.20 4.45 -2.72
C PRO A 365 30.33 3.75 -4.08
N GLY A 366 29.19 3.61 -4.76
CA GLY A 366 29.03 2.95 -6.06
C GLY A 366 27.66 2.29 -6.11
N PHE A 367 27.10 2.04 -7.28
CA PHE A 367 25.84 1.30 -7.40
C PHE A 367 26.13 -0.21 -7.38
N GLY A 368 26.08 -0.81 -6.20
CA GLY A 368 26.46 -2.20 -5.97
C GLY A 368 25.35 -3.06 -5.34
N VAL A 369 25.74 -4.23 -4.82
CA VAL A 369 24.82 -5.21 -4.23
C VAL A 369 24.00 -4.62 -3.06
N PRO A 370 24.58 -3.84 -2.10
CA PRO A 370 23.78 -3.26 -1.04
C PRO A 370 22.67 -2.31 -1.55
N GLY A 371 22.96 -1.47 -2.55
CA GLY A 371 21.97 -0.55 -3.11
C GLY A 371 20.79 -1.26 -3.77
N ILE A 372 21.08 -2.28 -4.59
CA ILE A 372 20.04 -3.10 -5.24
C ILE A 372 19.22 -3.85 -4.17
N THR A 373 19.87 -4.46 -3.19
CA THR A 373 19.19 -5.17 -2.10
C THR A 373 18.32 -4.23 -1.27
N GLY A 374 18.84 -3.04 -0.92
CA GLY A 374 18.09 -2.02 -0.19
C GLY A 374 16.85 -1.57 -0.94
N LEU A 375 16.96 -1.31 -2.25
CA LEU A 375 15.82 -0.95 -3.09
C LEU A 375 14.78 -2.07 -3.16
N ALA A 376 15.22 -3.33 -3.33
CA ALA A 376 14.33 -4.48 -3.36
C ALA A 376 13.58 -4.65 -2.03
N LEU A 377 14.25 -4.47 -0.88
CA LEU A 377 13.64 -4.52 0.44
C LEU A 377 12.62 -3.38 0.66
N LEU A 378 12.92 -2.16 0.23
CA LEU A 378 11.98 -1.03 0.31
C LEU A 378 10.74 -1.28 -0.54
N LEU A 379 10.89 -1.77 -1.77
CA LEU A 379 9.75 -2.12 -2.64
C LEU A 379 8.94 -3.27 -2.06
N ALA A 380 9.59 -4.34 -1.60
CA ALA A 380 8.90 -5.47 -0.97
C ALA A 380 8.13 -5.02 0.28
N SER A 381 8.73 -4.20 1.15
CA SER A 381 8.08 -3.63 2.31
C SER A 381 6.84 -2.82 1.93
N ALA A 382 6.93 -1.92 0.94
CA ALA A 382 5.81 -1.08 0.52
C ALA A 382 4.66 -1.89 -0.11
N ILE A 383 4.97 -2.93 -0.89
CA ILE A 383 3.99 -3.83 -1.49
C ILE A 383 3.31 -4.66 -0.40
N LEU A 384 4.07 -5.34 0.46
CA LEU A 384 3.54 -6.16 1.54
C LEU A 384 2.71 -5.34 2.53
N ALA A 385 3.15 -4.13 2.90
CA ALA A 385 2.39 -3.25 3.77
C ALA A 385 1.02 -2.84 3.19
N SER A 386 0.82 -2.97 1.89
CA SER A 386 -0.42 -2.57 1.21
C SER A 386 -1.37 -3.74 0.93
N GLN A 387 -1.12 -4.93 1.48
CA GLN A 387 -1.94 -6.13 1.28
C GLN A 387 -1.99 -6.96 2.57
N GLU A 388 -3.07 -7.75 2.74
CA GLU A 388 -3.32 -8.56 3.95
C GLU A 388 -2.65 -9.94 3.91
N PHE A 389 -1.93 -10.25 2.83
CA PHE A 389 -1.31 -11.56 2.58
C PHE A 389 0.14 -11.37 2.13
N VAL A 390 0.97 -12.36 2.36
CA VAL A 390 2.39 -12.36 1.94
C VAL A 390 2.55 -12.93 0.54
N ILE A 391 1.83 -14.02 0.23
CA ILE A 391 1.87 -14.70 -1.07
C ILE A 391 0.44 -14.78 -1.60
N PRO A 392 0.15 -14.23 -2.80
CA PRO A 392 -1.17 -14.30 -3.39
C PRO A 392 -1.52 -15.74 -3.78
N GLN A 393 -2.68 -16.23 -3.33
CA GLN A 393 -3.19 -17.57 -3.59
C GLN A 393 -4.46 -17.57 -4.44
N THR A 394 -5.18 -16.44 -4.48
CA THR A 394 -6.43 -16.28 -5.24
C THR A 394 -6.27 -15.27 -6.36
N ALA A 395 -7.16 -15.32 -7.37
CA ALA A 395 -7.17 -14.36 -8.49
C ALA A 395 -7.28 -12.91 -7.99
N ASN A 396 -8.16 -12.64 -7.03
CA ASN A 396 -8.34 -11.30 -6.45
C ASN A 396 -7.07 -10.80 -5.73
N GLN A 397 -6.35 -11.68 -5.03
CA GLN A 397 -5.08 -11.34 -4.39
C GLN A 397 -4.00 -11.00 -5.43
N TRP A 398 -3.98 -11.72 -6.56
CA TRP A 398 -3.09 -11.40 -7.67
C TRP A 398 -3.40 -10.03 -8.28
N ASP A 399 -4.68 -9.69 -8.49
CA ASP A 399 -5.10 -8.38 -9.00
C ASP A 399 -4.73 -7.25 -8.03
N GLN A 400 -4.92 -7.47 -6.73
CA GLN A 400 -4.50 -6.52 -5.69
C GLN A 400 -2.97 -6.33 -5.69
N THR A 401 -2.20 -7.41 -5.78
CA THR A 401 -0.73 -7.36 -5.83
C THR A 401 -0.27 -6.64 -7.09
N LEU A 402 -0.88 -6.92 -8.24
CA LEU A 402 -0.57 -6.25 -9.51
C LEU A 402 -0.85 -4.75 -9.43
N THR A 403 -2.04 -4.38 -8.96
CA THR A 403 -2.44 -2.97 -8.80
C THR A 403 -1.48 -2.22 -7.86
N THR A 404 -1.16 -2.79 -6.70
CA THR A 404 -0.20 -2.21 -5.76
C THR A 404 1.18 -2.07 -6.38
N SER A 405 1.65 -3.10 -7.09
CA SER A 405 2.95 -3.08 -7.78
C SER A 405 3.00 -2.01 -8.88
N LEU A 406 1.91 -1.84 -9.65
CA LEU A 406 1.80 -0.79 -10.67
C LEU A 406 1.81 0.61 -10.04
N VAL A 407 1.12 0.82 -8.92
CA VAL A 407 1.15 2.09 -8.17
C VAL A 407 2.57 2.38 -7.67
N MET A 408 3.27 1.40 -7.09
CA MET A 408 4.64 1.58 -6.61
C MET A 408 5.63 1.83 -7.76
N LEU A 409 5.48 1.12 -8.88
CA LEU A 409 6.27 1.37 -10.09
C LEU A 409 6.01 2.78 -10.65
N GLY A 410 4.76 3.17 -10.77
CA GLY A 410 4.36 4.52 -11.21
C GLY A 410 4.91 5.61 -10.28
N THR A 411 4.89 5.37 -8.97
CA THR A 411 5.50 6.25 -7.96
C THR A 411 7.01 6.37 -8.18
N GLY A 412 7.71 5.26 -8.45
CA GLY A 412 9.14 5.24 -8.77
C GLY A 412 9.47 6.03 -10.05
N VAL A 413 8.69 5.85 -11.11
CA VAL A 413 8.83 6.62 -12.36
C VAL A 413 8.57 8.11 -12.11
N GLY A 414 7.51 8.43 -11.37
CA GLY A 414 7.19 9.80 -10.95
C GLY A 414 8.32 10.44 -10.16
N PHE A 415 8.93 9.68 -9.23
CA PHE A 415 10.09 10.14 -8.48
C PHE A 415 11.29 10.45 -9.40
N LEU A 416 11.62 9.57 -10.35
CA LEU A 416 12.72 9.81 -11.30
C LEU A 416 12.46 11.07 -12.15
N ALA A 417 11.22 11.28 -12.60
CA ALA A 417 10.84 12.48 -13.32
C ALA A 417 10.98 13.75 -12.45
N CYS A 418 10.50 13.71 -11.21
CA CYS A 418 10.66 14.80 -10.26
C CYS A 418 12.13 15.10 -9.97
N ALA A 419 12.94 14.07 -9.71
CA ALA A 419 14.37 14.20 -9.45
C ALA A 419 15.11 14.83 -10.65
N ALA A 420 14.80 14.41 -11.88
CA ALA A 420 15.36 14.99 -13.10
C ALA A 420 14.97 16.47 -13.29
N LEU A 421 13.71 16.82 -13.02
CA LEU A 421 13.23 18.21 -13.10
C LEU A 421 13.91 19.09 -12.03
N ILE A 422 13.97 18.61 -10.79
CA ILE A 422 14.63 19.30 -9.69
C ILE A 422 16.11 19.51 -9.99
N SER A 423 16.82 18.47 -10.46
CA SER A 423 18.24 18.57 -10.85
C SER A 423 18.49 19.65 -11.92
N LYS A 424 17.60 19.77 -12.90
CA LYS A 424 17.70 20.80 -13.96
C LYS A 424 17.45 22.21 -13.44
N GLN A 425 16.56 22.36 -12.44
CA GLN A 425 16.14 23.67 -11.94
C GLN A 425 16.86 24.10 -10.67
N MET A 426 17.71 23.24 -10.08
CA MET A 426 18.37 23.50 -8.79
C MET A 426 19.19 24.80 -8.79
N GLY A 427 19.80 25.18 -9.94
CA GLY A 427 20.53 26.45 -10.09
C GLY A 427 19.65 27.70 -10.23
N SER A 428 18.35 27.55 -10.50
CA SER A 428 17.43 28.69 -10.75
C SER A 428 16.46 28.96 -9.59
N LEU A 429 16.31 28.03 -8.64
CA LEU A 429 15.40 28.20 -7.52
C LEU A 429 15.98 29.11 -6.43
N PRO A 430 15.25 30.18 -6.00
CA PRO A 430 15.76 31.19 -5.08
C PRO A 430 16.16 30.63 -3.70
N ILE A 431 15.62 29.47 -3.29
CA ILE A 431 15.96 28.80 -2.03
C ILE A 431 17.37 28.20 -2.11
N PHE A 432 17.75 27.61 -3.26
CA PHE A 432 19.04 26.97 -3.46
C PHE A 432 20.14 27.97 -3.87
N ASN A 433 19.79 29.11 -4.47
CA ASN A 433 20.73 30.15 -4.84
C ASN A 433 21.43 30.78 -3.61
N ARG A 434 20.83 30.64 -2.42
CA ARG A 434 21.46 31.05 -1.15
C ARG A 434 22.44 30.05 -0.57
N MET A 435 22.40 28.79 -1.07
CA MET A 435 23.24 27.68 -0.58
C MET A 435 24.44 27.42 -1.51
N VAL A 436 24.37 27.87 -2.75
CA VAL A 436 25.54 27.87 -3.65
C VAL A 436 26.41 29.05 -3.26
N LEU A 437 27.58 28.76 -2.73
CA LEU A 437 28.62 29.79 -2.54
C LEU A 437 28.90 30.39 -3.93
N ALA A 438 28.37 31.61 -4.16
CA ALA A 438 28.76 32.35 -5.34
C ALA A 438 30.28 32.56 -5.24
N PRO A 439 31.05 32.28 -6.29
CA PRO A 439 32.44 32.65 -6.29
C PRO A 439 32.54 34.14 -5.94
N PRO A 440 33.50 34.53 -5.09
CA PRO A 440 33.64 35.92 -4.68
C PRO A 440 33.65 36.80 -5.93
N PRO A 441 32.91 37.91 -5.96
CA PRO A 441 32.94 38.81 -7.11
C PRO A 441 34.40 39.21 -7.34
N LEU A 442 34.90 38.95 -8.53
CA LEU A 442 36.21 39.45 -8.95
C LEU A 442 36.17 40.93 -8.72
N LYS A 443 37.09 41.43 -7.89
CA LYS A 443 37.22 42.87 -7.70
C LYS A 443 37.53 43.50 -9.06
N GLU A 444 36.97 44.66 -9.33
CA GLU A 444 37.12 45.35 -10.61
C GLU A 444 38.61 45.61 -10.96
N ASP A 445 39.48 45.63 -9.93
CA ASP A 445 40.94 45.75 -10.04
C ASP A 445 41.64 44.48 -10.56
N ASP A 446 40.97 43.32 -10.55
CA ASP A 446 41.51 42.04 -11.06
C ASP A 446 41.11 41.77 -12.53
N LEU A 447 40.33 42.66 -13.14
CA LEU A 447 39.95 42.59 -14.54
C LEU A 447 41.01 43.28 -15.41
N PRO A 448 41.64 42.58 -16.36
CA PRO A 448 42.53 43.25 -17.31
C PRO A 448 41.72 44.25 -18.12
N GLU A 449 42.19 45.53 -18.03
CA GLU A 449 41.63 46.63 -18.77
C GLU A 449 41.57 46.30 -20.28
N ASN A 450 40.34 46.26 -20.79
CA ASN A 450 39.99 46.45 -22.17
C ASN A 450 40.17 45.28 -23.18
N LYS A 451 39.02 44.78 -23.61
CA LYS A 451 38.62 44.75 -25.04
C LYS A 451 37.19 44.20 -25.16
N LYS A 452 36.24 45.10 -25.27
CA LYS A 452 34.91 44.81 -25.83
C LYS A 452 35.11 44.57 -27.32
N GLY A 453 34.73 43.39 -27.80
CA GLY A 453 34.54 43.14 -29.21
C GLY A 453 33.48 44.05 -29.80
N LYS A 454 33.51 44.32 -31.08
CA LYS A 454 32.58 45.20 -31.80
C LYS A 454 31.10 44.81 -31.66
N ASP A 455 30.81 43.65 -31.08
CA ASP A 455 29.46 43.09 -30.93
C ASP A 455 28.97 43.02 -29.47
N GLY A 456 29.61 43.73 -28.54
CA GLY A 456 29.15 43.86 -27.14
C GLY A 456 29.20 42.58 -26.29
N LYS A 457 29.66 41.44 -26.83
CA LYS A 457 29.88 40.19 -26.08
C LYS A 457 31.28 40.20 -25.45
N PRO A 458 31.42 39.73 -24.18
CA PRO A 458 32.74 39.50 -23.61
C PRO A 458 33.49 38.52 -24.48
N LEU A 459 34.62 38.91 -25.06
CA LEU A 459 35.54 37.92 -25.58
C LEU A 459 35.97 37.03 -24.40
N ALA A 460 35.78 35.72 -24.53
CA ALA A 460 36.38 34.75 -23.64
C ALA A 460 37.84 35.14 -23.45
N ALA A 461 38.26 35.38 -22.21
CA ALA A 461 39.64 35.77 -21.89
C ALA A 461 40.54 34.73 -22.56
N GLN A 462 41.25 35.12 -23.62
CA GLN A 462 42.36 34.34 -24.13
C GLN A 462 43.39 34.38 -23.01
N TYR A 463 43.41 33.33 -22.19
CA TYR A 463 44.55 33.08 -21.32
C TYR A 463 45.76 32.98 -22.24
N PRO A 464 46.81 33.79 -22.01
CA PRO A 464 48.02 33.62 -22.78
C PRO A 464 48.49 32.20 -22.55
N THR A 465 48.42 31.40 -23.59
CA THR A 465 48.86 30.04 -23.59
C THR A 465 50.37 30.05 -23.51
N VAL A 466 50.89 29.61 -22.35
CA VAL A 466 52.30 29.28 -22.24
C VAL A 466 52.50 28.05 -23.12
N SER A 467 53.44 28.14 -24.07
CA SER A 467 53.74 27.08 -25.02
C SER A 467 55.02 26.35 -24.62
N ILE A 468 55.12 25.08 -25.04
CA ILE A 468 56.35 24.32 -24.86
C ILE A 468 57.48 25.06 -25.61
N GLY A 469 58.57 25.34 -24.88
CA GLY A 469 59.70 26.11 -25.39
C GLY A 469 59.75 27.59 -24.92
N ASP A 470 58.70 28.11 -24.30
CA ASP A 470 58.68 29.47 -23.78
C ASP A 470 59.69 29.64 -22.63
N TRP A 471 60.29 30.82 -22.58
CA TRP A 471 61.31 31.21 -21.62
C TRP A 471 60.69 32.11 -20.52
N GLY A 472 61.13 31.89 -19.26
CA GLY A 472 60.70 32.65 -18.14
C GLY A 472 61.73 32.65 -16.99
N HIS A 473 61.35 33.17 -15.84
CA HIS A 473 62.19 33.16 -14.63
C HIS A 473 61.41 32.56 -13.47
N ALA A 474 62.06 31.74 -12.65
CA ALA A 474 61.49 31.22 -11.41
C ALA A 474 61.29 32.40 -10.42
N GLU A 475 60.02 32.67 -10.00
CA GLU A 475 59.72 33.69 -9.01
C GLU A 475 59.93 33.15 -7.56
N SER A 476 59.80 31.85 -7.38
CA SER A 476 60.04 31.17 -6.11
C SER A 476 60.95 29.99 -6.31
N LEU A 477 61.53 29.49 -5.22
CA LEU A 477 62.27 28.25 -5.21
C LEU A 477 61.35 27.09 -5.66
N LEU A 478 61.74 26.30 -6.69
CA LEU A 478 60.99 25.17 -7.19
C LEU A 478 61.48 23.85 -6.52
N ARG A 479 60.62 23.20 -5.65
CA ARG A 479 60.92 21.94 -4.91
C ARG A 479 59.74 20.96 -4.86
N PRO A 480 59.45 20.22 -5.89
CA PRO A 480 59.59 20.51 -7.30
C PRO A 480 58.61 21.59 -7.80
N ALA A 481 57.53 21.89 -7.01
CA ALA A 481 56.52 22.91 -7.34
C ALA A 481 56.90 24.30 -6.85
N GLY A 482 56.52 25.32 -7.62
CA GLY A 482 56.71 26.72 -7.31
C GLY A 482 56.10 27.64 -8.37
N ARG A 483 56.56 28.89 -8.45
CA ARG A 483 56.04 29.86 -9.41
C ARG A 483 57.14 30.31 -10.36
N ALA A 484 56.79 30.43 -11.64
CA ALA A 484 57.65 31.02 -12.66
C ALA A 484 56.86 32.05 -13.48
N LYS A 485 57.56 33.08 -13.92
CA LYS A 485 57.01 34.20 -14.68
C LYS A 485 57.35 34.06 -16.16
N PHE A 486 56.31 33.99 -17.00
CA PHE A 486 56.41 33.94 -18.46
C PHE A 486 55.64 35.12 -19.05
N ALA A 487 56.27 35.87 -19.92
CA ALA A 487 55.68 37.06 -20.56
C ALA A 487 55.00 38.04 -19.59
N GLY A 488 55.62 38.25 -18.38
CA GLY A 488 55.11 39.17 -17.38
C GLY A 488 54.03 38.63 -16.46
N ARG A 489 53.60 37.33 -16.59
CA ARG A 489 52.59 36.69 -15.75
C ARG A 489 53.16 35.50 -14.99
N SER A 490 52.68 35.30 -13.77
CA SER A 490 53.08 34.19 -12.90
C SER A 490 52.21 32.96 -13.14
N PHE A 491 52.84 31.82 -13.24
CA PHE A 491 52.21 30.50 -13.38
C PHE A 491 52.74 29.56 -12.33
N ASP A 492 51.88 28.69 -11.83
CA ASP A 492 52.30 27.55 -11.00
C ASP A 492 52.98 26.51 -11.91
N VAL A 493 54.23 26.15 -11.59
CA VAL A 493 55.06 25.26 -12.39
C VAL A 493 55.70 24.17 -11.54
N ILE A 494 56.13 23.10 -12.17
CA ILE A 494 56.89 21.99 -11.55
C ILE A 494 58.22 21.85 -12.29
N SER A 495 59.34 21.79 -11.54
CA SER A 495 60.67 21.55 -12.11
C SER A 495 60.81 20.09 -12.61
N ASP A 496 61.48 19.86 -13.73
CA ASP A 496 61.79 18.53 -14.29
C ASP A 496 62.98 17.90 -13.55
N GLY A 497 62.72 17.47 -12.30
CA GLY A 497 63.64 16.65 -11.48
C GLY A 497 64.75 17.37 -10.73
N SER A 498 65.06 18.64 -10.97
CA SER A 498 66.07 19.45 -10.27
C SER A 498 65.42 20.51 -9.39
N PHE A 499 66.13 20.93 -8.34
CA PHE A 499 65.77 22.14 -7.58
C PHE A 499 66.24 23.35 -8.37
N VAL A 500 65.32 24.31 -8.57
CA VAL A 500 65.62 25.57 -9.27
C VAL A 500 65.49 26.72 -8.30
N GLU A 501 66.53 27.54 -8.16
CA GLU A 501 66.52 28.70 -7.27
C GLU A 501 65.66 29.85 -7.83
N ALA A 502 65.17 30.69 -6.94
CA ALA A 502 64.41 31.87 -7.35
C ALA A 502 65.30 32.82 -8.15
N GLY A 503 64.79 33.32 -9.28
CA GLY A 503 65.52 34.20 -10.20
C GLY A 503 66.19 33.45 -11.38
N THR A 504 66.29 32.13 -11.35
CA THR A 504 66.91 31.33 -12.42
C THR A 504 66.02 31.33 -13.67
N GLN A 505 66.68 31.37 -14.84
CA GLN A 505 65.97 31.21 -16.14
C GLN A 505 65.49 29.78 -16.34
N VAL A 506 64.21 29.66 -16.69
CA VAL A 506 63.56 28.38 -16.91
C VAL A 506 62.87 28.34 -18.27
N ARG A 507 62.82 27.15 -18.87
CA ARG A 507 62.13 26.92 -20.13
C ARG A 507 61.05 25.85 -19.93
N VAL A 508 59.87 26.04 -20.53
CA VAL A 508 58.78 25.09 -20.53
C VAL A 508 59.16 23.88 -21.37
N VAL A 509 59.26 22.72 -20.73
CA VAL A 509 59.59 21.45 -21.38
C VAL A 509 58.40 20.58 -21.65
N LYS A 510 57.32 20.72 -20.82
CA LYS A 510 56.15 19.90 -20.94
C LYS A 510 54.89 20.59 -20.37
N ILE A 511 53.74 20.39 -21.02
CA ILE A 511 52.44 20.83 -20.53
C ILE A 511 51.49 19.67 -20.53
N GLN A 512 50.89 19.32 -19.35
CA GLN A 512 49.88 18.26 -19.22
C GLN A 512 48.66 18.82 -18.47
N GLY A 513 47.56 19.09 -19.19
CA GLY A 513 46.40 19.74 -18.63
C GLY A 513 46.75 21.12 -18.07
N THR A 514 46.61 21.30 -16.73
CA THR A 514 46.97 22.56 -16.03
C THR A 514 48.38 22.56 -15.46
N VAL A 515 49.14 21.49 -15.61
CA VAL A 515 50.48 21.31 -15.07
C VAL A 515 51.52 21.71 -16.12
N ILE A 516 52.32 22.76 -15.80
CA ILE A 516 53.44 23.24 -16.63
C ILE A 516 54.73 22.74 -16.00
N THR A 517 55.49 21.95 -16.74
CA THR A 517 56.81 21.47 -16.30
C THR A 517 57.90 22.31 -16.95
N VAL A 518 58.84 22.77 -16.11
CA VAL A 518 59.96 23.65 -16.55
C VAL A 518 61.31 23.02 -16.21
N ALA A 519 62.30 23.26 -17.03
CA ALA A 519 63.70 22.92 -16.79
C ALA A 519 64.57 24.16 -16.70
N GLU A 520 65.57 24.12 -15.86
CA GLU A 520 66.62 25.15 -15.77
C GLU A 520 67.41 25.19 -17.08
N ILE A 521 67.79 26.40 -17.49
CA ILE A 521 68.66 26.57 -18.65
C ILE A 521 70.06 26.83 -18.12
N ASP A 522 70.94 25.84 -18.25
CA ASP A 522 72.38 26.06 -18.09
C ASP A 522 72.88 26.96 -19.21
N GLU A 523 73.47 28.10 -18.87
CA GLU A 523 74.20 28.94 -19.83
C GLU A 523 75.27 28.06 -20.50
N PRO A 524 75.32 28.04 -21.83
CA PRO A 524 76.46 27.41 -22.47
C PRO A 524 77.72 28.17 -22.10
N ASN A 525 78.62 27.51 -21.39
CA ASN A 525 79.97 27.99 -21.11
C ASN A 525 80.65 28.27 -22.43
N ILE A 526 80.67 29.52 -22.84
CA ILE A 526 81.44 29.96 -24.00
C ILE A 526 82.87 30.16 -23.48
N GLY A 527 83.68 29.10 -23.59
CA GLY A 527 85.11 29.12 -23.46
C GLY A 527 85.77 29.20 -24.82
#